data_62e11fea4ab9d767a780c4cf73ebb894
#
_entry.id   62e11fea4ab9d767a780c4cf73ebb894
#
_cell.length_a   1.000
_cell.length_b   1.000
_cell.length_c   1.000
_cell.angle_alpha   90.00
_cell.angle_beta   90.00
_cell.angle_gamma   90.00
#
_symmetry.space_group_name_H-M   'P 1'
#
loop_
_entity.id
_entity.type
_entity.pdbx_description
1 polymer ?
#
loop_
_entity_poly.entity_id
_entity_poly.type
_entity_poly.pdbx_seq_one_letter_code
_entity_poly.pdbx_strand_id
1 'polypeptide(L)'
;MYKTFTHQHLLEINQTVQELSPGYDGRVLFIPQRGCFARGIFVTAYAQCDKTLEEVQRIYADYYRDAVFTHVVTKSPDMKQVVNTNKAVVYVEKYEDQLLMISCIDNLLKGAVGQAVQNMNLMFGNEETDGLHLKASAF
;
A
#
# COMPACT_ATOMS: atom_id res chain seq x y z
N MET A 1 -1.21 3.69 -19.90
CA MET A 1 -0.40 4.62 -19.09
C MET A 1 -0.95 6.02 -19.21
N TYR A 2 -0.82 6.85 -18.19
CA TYR A 2 -1.21 8.27 -18.20
C TYR A 2 -0.31 9.06 -17.26
N LYS A 3 -0.07 10.34 -17.57
CA LYS A 3 0.78 11.24 -16.75
C LYS A 3 2.10 10.60 -16.31
N THR A 4 2.76 9.86 -17.19
CA THR A 4 4.04 9.18 -16.92
C THR A 4 5.07 10.20 -16.42
N PHE A 5 5.64 9.93 -15.25
CA PHE A 5 6.61 10.79 -14.55
C PHE A 5 6.13 12.21 -14.19
N THR A 6 4.85 12.52 -14.40
CA THR A 6 4.29 13.85 -14.16
C THR A 6 2.99 13.82 -13.33
N HIS A 7 2.67 12.65 -12.76
CA HIS A 7 1.48 12.51 -11.92
C HIS A 7 1.64 13.26 -10.59
N GLN A 8 0.58 13.91 -10.14
CA GLN A 8 0.59 14.69 -8.90
C GLN A 8 1.05 13.90 -7.67
N HIS A 9 0.70 12.62 -7.56
CA HIS A 9 1.14 11.77 -6.45
C HIS A 9 2.67 11.61 -6.39
N LEU A 10 3.41 11.86 -7.45
CA LEU A 10 4.87 11.81 -7.41
C LEU A 10 5.45 12.86 -6.45
N LEU A 11 4.82 14.03 -6.33
CA LEU A 11 5.24 15.07 -5.38
C LEU A 11 5.01 14.58 -3.94
N GLU A 12 3.85 14.00 -3.67
CA GLU A 12 3.48 13.45 -2.35
C GLU A 12 4.39 12.27 -1.96
N ILE A 13 4.65 11.36 -2.91
CA ILE A 13 5.58 10.22 -2.70
C ILE A 13 6.98 10.73 -2.36
N ASN A 14 7.51 11.69 -3.13
CA ASN A 14 8.84 12.24 -2.88
C ASN A 14 8.92 12.97 -1.53
N GLN A 15 7.88 13.73 -1.16
CA GLN A 15 7.79 14.35 0.15
C GLN A 15 7.87 13.31 1.27
N THR A 16 7.04 12.28 1.22
CA THR A 16 7.02 11.21 2.21
C THR A 16 8.36 10.47 2.29
N VAL A 17 8.98 10.18 1.14
CA VAL A 17 10.30 9.54 1.11
C VAL A 17 11.35 10.40 1.78
N GLN A 18 11.37 11.71 1.54
CA GLN A 18 12.31 12.63 2.19
C GLN A 18 12.05 12.79 3.69
N GLU A 19 10.79 12.80 4.13
CA GLU A 19 10.42 12.84 5.55
C GLU A 19 10.88 11.59 6.30
N LEU A 20 10.69 10.41 5.70
CA LEU A 20 11.05 9.12 6.31
C LEU A 20 12.55 8.78 6.20
N SER A 21 13.21 9.28 5.17
CA SER A 21 14.63 9.03 4.89
C SER A 21 15.33 10.32 4.45
N PRO A 22 15.61 11.23 5.40
CA PRO A 22 16.33 12.45 5.10
C PRO A 22 17.70 12.15 4.45
N GLY A 23 17.96 12.75 3.29
CA GLY A 23 19.17 12.50 2.52
C GLY A 23 19.07 11.40 1.46
N TYR A 24 17.90 10.77 1.29
CA TYR A 24 17.66 9.93 0.12
C TYR A 24 17.80 10.76 -1.17
N ASP A 25 18.75 10.39 -2.00
CA ASP A 25 19.08 11.07 -3.27
C ASP A 25 18.60 10.27 -4.51
N GLY A 26 17.95 9.14 -4.27
CA GLY A 26 17.42 8.30 -5.33
C GLY A 26 16.24 8.94 -6.05
N ARG A 27 16.02 8.55 -7.29
CA ARG A 27 14.90 9.00 -8.12
C ARG A 27 13.75 8.02 -8.07
N VAL A 28 12.57 8.48 -7.67
CA VAL A 28 11.33 7.72 -7.80
C VAL A 28 10.77 7.86 -9.22
N LEU A 29 10.57 6.75 -9.90
CA LEU A 29 9.93 6.69 -11.21
C LEU A 29 8.50 6.18 -11.02
N PHE A 30 7.50 7.04 -11.29
CA PHE A 30 6.10 6.69 -11.13
C PHE A 30 5.39 6.64 -12.48
N ILE A 31 4.85 5.46 -12.81
CA ILE A 31 4.18 5.19 -14.10
C ILE A 31 2.78 4.66 -13.82
N PRO A 32 1.76 5.53 -13.69
CA PRO A 32 0.39 5.08 -13.47
C PRO A 32 -0.20 4.41 -14.72
N GLN A 33 -0.92 3.33 -14.49
CA GLN A 33 -1.58 2.54 -15.53
C GLN A 33 -3.06 2.38 -15.20
N ARG A 34 -3.87 2.14 -16.22
CA ARG A 34 -5.27 1.74 -16.05
C ARG A 34 -5.39 0.28 -16.44
N GLY A 35 -5.99 -0.50 -15.54
CA GLY A 35 -6.32 -1.90 -15.77
C GLY A 35 -7.78 -2.09 -16.18
N CYS A 36 -8.12 -3.27 -16.67
CA CYS A 36 -9.50 -3.67 -17.02
C CYS A 36 -10.23 -4.17 -15.76
N PHE A 37 -10.37 -3.30 -14.76
CA PHE A 37 -11.11 -3.57 -13.53
C PHE A 37 -11.78 -2.27 -13.05
N ALA A 38 -12.97 -2.41 -12.45
CA ALA A 38 -13.79 -1.27 -12.07
C ALA A 38 -13.29 -0.54 -10.79
N ARG A 39 -12.60 -1.27 -9.90
CA ARG A 39 -12.19 -0.78 -8.57
C ARG A 39 -10.86 -1.36 -8.16
N GLY A 40 -10.12 -0.56 -7.40
CA GLY A 40 -8.89 -0.93 -6.75
C GLY A 40 -7.65 -0.22 -7.30
N ILE A 41 -6.60 -0.26 -6.52
CA ILE A 41 -5.25 0.15 -6.88
C ILE A 41 -4.33 -1.02 -6.59
N PHE A 42 -3.57 -1.43 -7.60
CA PHE A 42 -2.53 -2.43 -7.48
C PHE A 42 -1.19 -1.75 -7.76
N VAL A 43 -0.33 -1.72 -6.78
CA VAL A 43 1.00 -1.09 -6.90
C VAL A 43 2.06 -2.17 -6.94
N THR A 44 2.96 -2.06 -7.90
CA THR A 44 4.24 -2.76 -7.91
C THR A 44 5.36 -1.75 -7.79
N ALA A 45 6.22 -1.94 -6.83
CA ALA A 45 7.44 -1.15 -6.67
C ALA A 45 8.63 -2.09 -6.54
N TYR A 46 9.78 -1.67 -7.02
CA TYR A 46 11.02 -2.43 -6.89
C TYR A 46 12.20 -1.52 -6.62
N ALA A 47 13.14 -2.03 -5.85
CA ALA A 47 14.35 -1.32 -5.46
C ALA A 47 15.49 -2.32 -5.25
N GLN A 48 16.71 -1.83 -5.30
CA GLN A 48 17.86 -2.62 -4.83
C GLN A 48 17.80 -2.76 -3.31
N CYS A 49 18.15 -3.95 -2.82
CA CYS A 49 18.13 -4.27 -1.40
C CYS A 49 19.20 -5.31 -1.08
N ASP A 50 20.05 -5.01 -0.14
CA ASP A 50 21.13 -5.88 0.34
C ASP A 50 20.70 -6.87 1.44
N LYS A 51 19.50 -6.66 2.03
CA LYS A 51 18.97 -7.54 3.07
C LYS A 51 18.42 -8.83 2.50
N THR A 52 18.40 -9.89 3.30
CA THR A 52 17.73 -11.14 2.92
C THR A 52 16.22 -10.97 2.86
N LEU A 53 15.54 -11.87 2.15
CA LEU A 53 14.07 -11.86 2.09
C LEU A 53 13.43 -12.00 3.46
N GLU A 54 13.99 -12.85 4.32
CA GLU A 54 13.51 -13.08 5.69
C GLU A 54 13.65 -11.82 6.55
N GLU A 55 14.74 -11.09 6.40
CA GLU A 55 14.94 -9.81 7.10
C GLU A 55 13.91 -8.77 6.65
N VAL A 56 13.67 -8.66 5.33
CA VAL A 56 12.68 -7.73 4.78
C VAL A 56 11.27 -8.12 5.24
N GLN A 57 10.91 -9.39 5.15
CA GLN A 57 9.60 -9.86 5.62
C GLN A 57 9.38 -9.55 7.11
N ARG A 58 10.41 -9.74 7.94
CA ARG A 58 10.36 -9.38 9.36
C ARG A 58 10.18 -7.88 9.57
N ILE A 59 10.90 -7.04 8.84
CA ILE A 59 10.76 -5.58 8.92
C ILE A 59 9.32 -5.16 8.61
N TYR A 60 8.73 -5.67 7.54
CA TYR A 60 7.34 -5.35 7.20
C TYR A 60 6.34 -5.89 8.22
N ALA A 61 6.53 -7.13 8.70
CA ALA A 61 5.66 -7.72 9.71
C ALA A 61 5.72 -6.94 11.02
N ASP A 62 6.91 -6.52 11.44
CA ASP A 62 7.11 -5.74 12.67
C ASP A 62 6.52 -4.33 12.53
N TYR A 63 6.70 -3.68 11.39
CA TYR A 63 6.19 -2.33 11.13
C TYR A 63 4.66 -2.26 11.12
N TYR A 64 4.00 -3.27 10.52
CA TYR A 64 2.54 -3.33 10.41
C TYR A 64 1.87 -4.21 11.47
N ARG A 65 2.59 -4.62 12.52
CA ARG A 65 2.07 -5.54 13.56
C ARG A 65 0.77 -5.04 14.19
N ASP A 66 0.70 -3.77 14.51
CA ASP A 66 -0.43 -3.14 15.19
C ASP A 66 -1.37 -2.40 14.23
N ALA A 67 -1.14 -2.51 12.93
CA ALA A 67 -1.96 -1.85 11.92
C ALA A 67 -3.23 -2.65 11.64
N VAL A 68 -4.38 -2.16 12.12
CA VAL A 68 -5.66 -2.87 12.06
C VAL A 68 -6.12 -3.20 10.64
N PHE A 69 -5.82 -2.32 9.67
CA PHE A 69 -6.27 -2.46 8.28
C PHE A 69 -5.16 -2.78 7.28
N THR A 70 -3.90 -2.87 7.70
CA THR A 70 -2.79 -3.22 6.81
C THR A 70 -2.25 -4.60 7.13
N HIS A 71 -2.33 -5.51 6.18
CA HIS A 71 -1.97 -6.91 6.35
C HIS A 71 -0.76 -7.25 5.48
N VAL A 72 0.32 -7.73 6.10
CA VAL A 72 1.45 -8.33 5.38
C VAL A 72 1.14 -9.79 5.09
N VAL A 73 1.20 -10.18 3.82
CA VAL A 73 0.86 -11.53 3.37
C VAL A 73 2.08 -12.25 2.82
N THR A 74 2.04 -13.58 2.85
CA THR A 74 3.14 -14.47 2.40
C THR A 74 2.96 -14.99 0.97
N LYS A 75 1.84 -14.65 0.34
CA LYS A 75 1.53 -15.01 -1.06
C LYS A 75 1.19 -13.75 -1.84
N SER A 76 1.51 -13.75 -3.12
CA SER A 76 1.15 -12.64 -4.03
C SER A 76 -0.35 -12.32 -3.92
N PRO A 77 -0.70 -11.06 -3.64
CA PRO A 77 -2.08 -10.69 -3.36
C PRO A 77 -2.94 -10.62 -4.63
N ASP A 78 -4.24 -10.82 -4.44
CA ASP A 78 -5.28 -10.60 -5.45
C ASP A 78 -6.14 -9.41 -5.03
N MET A 79 -6.53 -8.58 -6.00
CA MET A 79 -7.43 -7.44 -5.80
C MET A 79 -8.75 -7.81 -5.13
N LYS A 80 -9.24 -9.02 -5.34
CA LYS A 80 -10.46 -9.56 -4.70
C LYS A 80 -10.39 -9.59 -3.17
N GLN A 81 -9.17 -9.62 -2.60
CA GLN A 81 -8.98 -9.60 -1.15
C GLN A 81 -9.31 -8.25 -0.52
N VAL A 82 -9.24 -7.17 -1.29
CA VAL A 82 -9.34 -5.79 -0.77
C VAL A 82 -10.53 -5.02 -1.32
N VAL A 83 -11.03 -5.33 -2.51
CA VAL A 83 -12.17 -4.64 -3.12
C VAL A 83 -13.39 -4.68 -2.20
N ASN A 84 -14.04 -3.54 -2.01
CA ASN A 84 -15.13 -3.28 -1.07
C ASN A 84 -14.75 -3.40 0.41
N THR A 85 -13.47 -3.33 0.75
CA THR A 85 -13.01 -3.31 2.15
C THR A 85 -12.13 -2.10 2.45
N ASN A 86 -11.93 -1.80 3.73
CA ASN A 86 -10.92 -0.83 4.17
C ASN A 86 -9.53 -1.46 4.36
N LYS A 87 -9.27 -2.62 3.76
CA LYS A 87 -7.99 -3.31 3.89
C LYS A 87 -6.94 -2.78 2.94
N ALA A 88 -5.71 -2.76 3.39
CA ALA A 88 -4.51 -2.70 2.58
C ALA A 88 -3.75 -4.03 2.73
N VAL A 89 -3.27 -4.56 1.63
CA VAL A 89 -2.44 -5.78 1.63
C VAL A 89 -1.07 -5.43 1.10
N VAL A 90 -0.03 -5.90 1.77
CA VAL A 90 1.38 -5.70 1.40
C VAL A 90 2.05 -7.06 1.28
N TYR A 91 2.81 -7.23 0.23
CA TYR A 91 3.59 -8.43 -0.06
C TYR A 91 4.99 -8.04 -0.51
N VAL A 92 5.99 -8.80 -0.10
CA VAL A 92 7.38 -8.62 -0.50
C VAL A 92 7.97 -9.92 -1.02
N GLU A 93 8.75 -9.79 -2.09
CA GLU A 93 9.47 -10.86 -2.74
C GLU A 93 10.85 -10.34 -3.17
N LYS A 94 11.84 -11.22 -3.26
CA LYS A 94 13.19 -10.84 -3.63
C LYS A 94 13.76 -11.81 -4.65
N TYR A 95 14.42 -11.25 -5.65
CA TYR A 95 15.23 -11.99 -6.60
C TYR A 95 16.62 -11.33 -6.68
N GLU A 96 17.63 -12.05 -6.32
CA GLU A 96 19.01 -11.53 -6.18
C GLU A 96 19.05 -10.28 -5.30
N ASP A 97 19.46 -9.13 -5.81
CA ASP A 97 19.49 -7.83 -5.13
C ASP A 97 18.22 -6.99 -5.35
N GLN A 98 17.27 -7.49 -6.14
CA GLN A 98 16.02 -6.77 -6.43
C GLN A 98 14.91 -7.17 -5.46
N LEU A 99 14.43 -6.20 -4.68
CA LEU A 99 13.24 -6.31 -3.86
C LEU A 99 12.03 -5.89 -4.68
N LEU A 100 11.03 -6.75 -4.72
CA LEU A 100 9.70 -6.46 -5.24
C LEU A 100 8.75 -6.22 -4.07
N MET A 101 8.04 -5.11 -4.12
CA MET A 101 7.00 -4.74 -3.15
C MET A 101 5.67 -4.62 -3.90
N ILE A 102 4.66 -5.32 -3.42
CA ILE A 102 3.31 -5.25 -3.98
C ILE A 102 2.35 -4.74 -2.91
N SER A 103 1.48 -3.81 -3.26
CA SER A 103 0.40 -3.36 -2.41
C SER A 103 -0.92 -3.27 -3.17
N CYS A 104 -2.00 -3.67 -2.50
CA CYS A 104 -3.36 -3.60 -3.03
C CYS A 104 -4.28 -2.90 -2.04
N ILE A 105 -5.11 -2.01 -2.55
CA ILE A 105 -6.20 -1.36 -1.80
C ILE A 105 -7.45 -1.21 -2.67
N ASP A 106 -8.60 -1.03 -2.03
CA ASP A 106 -9.77 -0.45 -2.71
C ASP A 106 -9.57 1.07 -2.82
N ASN A 107 -9.61 1.60 -4.06
CA ASN A 107 -9.36 3.02 -4.32
C ASN A 107 -10.41 3.97 -3.76
N LEU A 108 -11.65 3.50 -3.54
CA LEU A 108 -12.76 4.31 -3.04
C LEU A 108 -12.98 4.14 -1.53
N LEU A 109 -12.50 3.04 -0.94
CA LEU A 109 -12.56 2.80 0.51
C LEU A 109 -11.23 3.16 1.17
N LYS A 110 -10.27 2.24 1.24
CA LYS A 110 -8.96 2.53 1.88
C LYS A 110 -8.25 3.71 1.21
N GLY A 111 -8.41 3.89 -0.09
CA GLY A 111 -7.82 5.02 -0.83
C GLY A 111 -8.59 6.34 -0.71
N ALA A 112 -9.80 6.35 -0.14
CA ALA A 112 -10.65 7.55 -0.06
C ALA A 112 -11.53 7.56 1.19
N VAL A 113 -12.82 7.21 1.07
CA VAL A 113 -13.80 7.39 2.14
C VAL A 113 -13.53 6.50 3.36
N GLY A 114 -13.04 5.30 3.18
CA GLY A 114 -12.75 4.38 4.28
C GLY A 114 -11.65 4.90 5.20
N GLN A 115 -10.57 5.44 4.64
CA GLN A 115 -9.54 6.07 5.47
C GLN A 115 -10.02 7.38 6.11
N ALA A 116 -10.96 8.11 5.49
CA ALA A 116 -11.54 9.30 6.09
C ALA A 116 -12.35 8.94 7.35
N VAL A 117 -13.15 7.85 7.29
CA VAL A 117 -13.86 7.32 8.47
C VAL A 117 -12.89 6.82 9.52
N GLN A 118 -11.82 6.09 9.13
CA GLN A 118 -10.79 5.62 10.03
C GLN A 118 -10.12 6.78 10.78
N ASN A 119 -9.73 7.84 10.06
CA ASN A 119 -9.14 9.03 10.66
C ASN A 119 -10.14 9.75 11.59
N MET A 120 -11.40 9.86 11.18
CA MET A 120 -12.46 10.42 12.03
C MET A 120 -12.59 9.63 13.34
N ASN A 121 -12.61 8.31 13.29
CA ASN A 121 -12.68 7.47 14.48
C ASN A 121 -11.52 7.76 15.44
N LEU A 122 -10.29 7.80 14.94
CA LEU A 122 -9.12 8.13 15.73
C LEU A 122 -9.17 9.55 16.32
N MET A 123 -9.61 10.53 15.54
CA MET A 123 -9.69 11.93 15.98
C MET A 123 -10.72 12.16 17.09
N PHE A 124 -11.82 11.40 17.08
CA PHE A 124 -12.90 11.52 18.05
C PHE A 124 -12.86 10.47 19.17
N GLY A 125 -11.83 9.64 19.23
CA GLY A 125 -11.63 8.63 20.27
C GLY A 125 -12.60 7.45 20.17
N ASN A 126 -13.15 7.19 18.99
CA ASN A 126 -13.90 5.97 18.68
C ASN A 126 -12.97 4.80 18.43
N GLU A 127 -13.51 3.58 18.42
CA GLU A 127 -12.74 2.43 17.94
C GLU A 127 -12.35 2.61 16.48
N GLU A 128 -11.08 2.42 16.14
CA GLU A 128 -10.54 2.65 14.79
C GLU A 128 -11.34 1.93 13.69
N THR A 129 -11.95 0.80 14.05
CA THR A 129 -12.69 -0.08 13.14
C THR A 129 -14.18 0.24 12.99
N ASP A 130 -14.72 1.20 13.74
CA ASP A 130 -16.16 1.51 13.73
C ASP A 130 -16.65 1.87 12.32
N GLY A 131 -17.69 1.16 11.87
CA GLY A 131 -18.26 1.32 10.53
C GLY A 131 -17.42 0.73 9.38
N LEU A 132 -16.26 0.13 9.66
CA LEU A 132 -15.30 -0.32 8.64
C LEU A 132 -15.13 -1.85 8.54
N HIS A 133 -15.93 -2.63 9.27
CA HIS A 133 -15.99 -4.09 9.15
C HIS A 133 -16.72 -4.52 7.87
N LEU A 134 -16.10 -4.26 6.73
CA LEU A 134 -16.66 -4.51 5.41
C LEU A 134 -16.19 -5.87 4.88
N LYS A 135 -17.02 -6.49 4.03
CA LYS A 135 -16.70 -7.77 3.39
C LYS A 135 -16.25 -7.54 1.95
N ALA A 136 -15.20 -8.23 1.55
CA ALA A 136 -14.76 -8.25 0.16
C ALA A 136 -15.87 -8.81 -0.74
N SER A 137 -16.00 -8.25 -1.94
CA SER A 137 -16.89 -8.80 -2.95
C SER A 137 -16.25 -10.03 -3.59
N ALA A 138 -17.00 -11.11 -3.66
CA ALA A 138 -16.71 -12.20 -4.58
C ALA A 138 -17.21 -11.78 -5.97
N PHE A 139 -16.35 -11.87 -6.98
CA PHE A 139 -16.70 -11.71 -8.39
C PHE A 139 -16.81 -13.07 -9.05
#